data_f9471f47b17cd129a9ba3a4139a78ae2
#
_entry.id   f9471f47b17cd129a9ba3a4139a78ae2
#
_cell.length_a   1.000
_cell.length_b   1.000
_cell.length_c   1.000
_cell.angle_alpha   90.00
_cell.angle_beta   90.00
_cell.angle_gamma   90.00
#
_symmetry.space_group_name_H-M   'P 1'
#
loop_
_entity.id
_entity.type
_entity.pdbx_description
1 polymer ?
#
loop_
_entity_poly.entity_id
_entity_poly.type
_entity_poly.pdbx_seq_one_letter_code
_entity_poly.pdbx_strand_id
1 'polypeptide(L)'
;MAIATLSTPAACAEVACPAPRPTSIERRFAQLTRRLRALSGEIAALDGAPYGSEAFHFSLRAVELAEERIASDLRAIIHAPGVAPSDLHLRQLCWKLHLALSIEDGEEADWTVDRIHAVPDLLYLPMSFPGAARVNDLVGLCLEAFEELRSRDVPALQLLRGEMPLGTAPDLADYAAA
;
A
#
# COMPACT_ATOMS: atom_id res chain seq x y z
N MET A 1 31.64 -65.35 8.12
CA MET A 1 30.69 -64.30 8.48
C MET A 1 31.26 -63.01 7.96
N ALA A 2 30.67 -62.46 6.86
CA ALA A 2 31.09 -61.21 6.26
C ALA A 2 30.14 -60.11 6.74
N ILE A 3 30.70 -59.11 7.42
CA ILE A 3 29.95 -57.96 7.88
C ILE A 3 29.88 -56.92 6.71
N ALA A 4 28.69 -56.70 6.14
CA ALA A 4 28.48 -55.70 5.14
C ALA A 4 28.43 -54.33 5.83
N THR A 5 29.40 -53.46 5.57
CA THR A 5 29.37 -52.05 5.95
C THR A 5 28.37 -51.31 5.05
N LEU A 6 27.27 -50.86 5.66
CA LEU A 6 26.31 -49.96 5.03
C LEU A 6 26.96 -48.56 4.87
N SER A 7 27.30 -48.21 3.63
CA SER A 7 27.68 -46.83 3.27
C SER A 7 26.45 -45.92 3.42
N THR A 8 26.54 -44.99 4.34
CA THR A 8 25.57 -43.88 4.47
C THR A 8 25.67 -43.00 3.20
N PRO A 9 24.56 -42.69 2.49
CA PRO A 9 24.62 -41.79 1.35
C PRO A 9 25.00 -40.39 1.85
N ALA A 10 26.03 -39.84 1.23
CA ALA A 10 26.43 -38.45 1.44
C ALA A 10 25.22 -37.53 1.21
N ALA A 11 24.89 -36.73 2.23
CA ALA A 11 23.89 -35.68 2.11
C ALA A 11 24.29 -34.76 0.95
N CYS A 12 23.48 -34.77 -0.12
CA CYS A 12 23.60 -33.78 -1.17
C CYS A 12 23.43 -32.41 -0.52
N ALA A 13 24.50 -31.63 -0.47
CA ALA A 13 24.42 -30.23 -0.09
C ALA A 13 23.42 -29.55 -1.07
N GLU A 14 22.30 -29.13 -0.52
CA GLU A 14 21.27 -28.39 -1.23
C GLU A 14 21.90 -27.07 -1.73
N VAL A 15 22.29 -27.07 -3.00
CA VAL A 15 22.80 -25.85 -3.65
C VAL A 15 21.68 -24.83 -3.63
N ALA A 16 21.75 -23.91 -2.67
CA ALA A 16 20.78 -22.83 -2.55
C ALA A 16 20.75 -22.05 -3.88
N CYS A 17 19.71 -22.26 -4.67
CA CYS A 17 19.49 -21.47 -5.87
C CYS A 17 19.43 -20.00 -5.47
N PRO A 18 20.21 -19.11 -6.10
CA PRO A 18 20.17 -17.69 -5.78
C PRO A 18 18.74 -17.16 -5.97
N ALA A 19 18.25 -16.42 -4.97
CA ALA A 19 16.91 -15.86 -5.04
C ALA A 19 16.75 -15.03 -6.34
N PRO A 20 15.63 -15.16 -7.05
CA PRO A 20 15.40 -14.44 -8.29
C PRO A 20 15.45 -12.93 -8.06
N ARG A 21 16.03 -12.20 -9.02
CA ARG A 21 16.14 -10.73 -8.94
C ARG A 21 14.73 -10.10 -8.96
N PRO A 22 14.54 -8.98 -8.23
CA PRO A 22 13.27 -8.25 -8.26
C PRO A 22 12.91 -7.80 -9.69
N THR A 23 11.66 -7.98 -10.09
CA THR A 23 11.15 -7.50 -11.37
C THR A 23 11.04 -5.97 -11.40
N SER A 24 10.77 -5.40 -12.57
CA SER A 24 10.50 -3.96 -12.68
C SER A 24 9.22 -3.57 -11.94
N ILE A 25 8.21 -4.44 -11.94
CA ILE A 25 6.95 -4.24 -11.24
C ILE A 25 7.16 -4.32 -9.72
N GLU A 26 7.90 -5.29 -9.21
CA GLU A 26 8.25 -5.36 -7.79
C GLU A 26 8.96 -4.09 -7.30
N ARG A 27 9.90 -3.56 -8.08
CA ARG A 27 10.60 -2.30 -7.72
C ARG A 27 9.67 -1.08 -7.70
N ARG A 28 8.76 -0.98 -8.66
CA ARG A 28 7.74 0.09 -8.70
C ARG A 28 6.75 -0.04 -7.55
N PHE A 29 6.35 -1.26 -7.22
CA PHE A 29 5.45 -1.52 -6.10
C PHE A 29 6.10 -1.16 -4.76
N ALA A 30 7.39 -1.48 -4.56
CA ALA A 30 8.14 -1.02 -3.40
C ALA A 30 8.24 0.52 -3.31
N GLN A 31 8.29 1.21 -4.45
CA GLN A 31 8.27 2.67 -4.48
C GLN A 31 6.87 3.22 -4.14
N LEU A 32 5.81 2.62 -4.66
CA LEU A 32 4.42 2.94 -4.31
C LEU A 32 4.20 2.83 -2.79
N THR A 33 4.62 1.72 -2.18
CA THR A 33 4.52 1.50 -0.72
C THR A 33 5.21 2.60 0.08
N ARG A 34 6.40 3.04 -0.34
CA ARG A 34 7.11 4.15 0.31
C ARG A 34 6.36 5.48 0.18
N ARG A 35 5.69 5.72 -0.96
CA ARG A 35 4.90 6.94 -1.18
C ARG A 35 3.61 6.95 -0.37
N LEU A 36 2.95 5.79 -0.22
CA LEU A 36 1.79 5.66 0.68
C LEU A 36 2.17 6.03 2.12
N ARG A 37 3.31 5.54 2.62
CA ARG A 37 3.81 5.91 3.95
C ARG A 37 4.19 7.39 4.05
N ALA A 38 4.79 7.96 3.01
CA ALA A 38 5.13 9.38 3.00
C ALA A 38 3.87 10.26 3.01
N LEU A 39 2.81 9.87 2.29
CA LEU A 39 1.53 10.58 2.28
C LEU A 39 0.93 10.65 3.69
N SER A 40 1.04 9.60 4.48
CA SER A 40 0.63 9.60 5.90
C SER A 40 1.31 10.72 6.70
N GLY A 41 2.59 10.99 6.45
CA GLY A 41 3.33 12.10 7.05
C GLY A 41 2.87 13.48 6.57
N GLU A 42 2.60 13.63 5.26
CA GLU A 42 2.09 14.89 4.69
C GLU A 42 0.69 15.24 5.24
N ILE A 43 -0.18 14.23 5.39
CA ILE A 43 -1.50 14.40 6.01
C ILE A 43 -1.36 14.83 7.47
N ALA A 44 -0.44 14.24 8.24
CA ALA A 44 -0.21 14.65 9.62
C ALA A 44 0.31 16.10 9.71
N ALA A 45 1.13 16.54 8.75
CA ALA A 45 1.60 17.92 8.68
C ALA A 45 0.47 18.89 8.33
N LEU A 46 -0.46 18.48 7.47
CA LEU A 46 -1.65 19.26 7.13
C LEU A 46 -2.58 19.43 8.35
N ASP A 47 -2.83 18.34 9.09
CA ASP A 47 -3.67 18.34 10.29
C ASP A 47 -3.09 19.23 11.41
N GLY A 48 -1.77 19.29 11.53
CA GLY A 48 -1.08 20.15 12.49
C GLY A 48 -0.96 21.62 12.06
N ALA A 49 -1.31 21.98 10.83
CA ALA A 49 -1.16 23.36 10.34
C ALA A 49 -2.42 24.20 10.64
N PRO A 50 -2.29 25.46 11.14
CA PRO A 50 -3.43 26.32 11.38
C PRO A 50 -4.20 26.59 10.06
N TYR A 51 -5.51 26.35 10.08
CA TYR A 51 -6.37 26.52 8.91
C TYR A 51 -6.22 27.91 8.27
N GLY A 52 -6.08 27.97 6.95
CA GLY A 52 -5.93 29.20 6.19
C GLY A 52 -4.56 29.87 6.30
N SER A 53 -3.61 29.28 7.06
CA SER A 53 -2.21 29.75 7.11
C SER A 53 -1.45 29.41 5.83
N GLU A 54 -0.33 30.08 5.59
CA GLU A 54 0.58 29.73 4.49
C GLU A 54 1.10 28.28 4.64
N ALA A 55 1.37 27.84 5.87
CA ALA A 55 1.76 26.47 6.17
C ALA A 55 0.68 25.45 5.79
N PHE A 56 -0.60 25.76 6.08
CA PHE A 56 -1.72 24.92 5.68
C PHE A 56 -1.81 24.78 4.15
N HIS A 57 -1.74 25.88 3.41
CA HIS A 57 -1.79 25.85 1.94
C HIS A 57 -0.59 25.08 1.34
N PHE A 58 0.59 25.22 1.93
CA PHE A 58 1.75 24.46 1.51
C PHE A 58 1.60 22.94 1.75
N SER A 59 1.14 22.55 2.95
CA SER A 59 0.89 21.13 3.29
C SER A 59 -0.23 20.53 2.43
N LEU A 60 -1.31 21.28 2.20
CA LEU A 60 -2.39 20.85 1.32
C LEU A 60 -1.87 20.55 -0.10
N ARG A 61 -1.04 21.44 -0.65
CA ARG A 61 -0.44 21.22 -1.96
C ARG A 61 0.50 20.03 -2.00
N ALA A 62 1.22 19.76 -0.91
CA ALA A 62 2.08 18.58 -0.79
C ALA A 62 1.26 17.28 -0.80
N VAL A 63 0.13 17.24 -0.07
CA VAL A 63 -0.81 16.11 -0.06
C VAL A 63 -1.38 15.87 -1.46
N GLU A 64 -1.94 16.89 -2.14
CA GLU A 64 -2.49 16.77 -3.50
C GLU A 64 -1.45 16.18 -4.49
N LEU A 65 -0.23 16.70 -4.46
CA LEU A 65 0.85 16.19 -5.31
C LEU A 65 1.27 14.75 -4.97
N ALA A 66 1.21 14.37 -3.70
CA ALA A 66 1.51 13.01 -3.28
C ALA A 66 0.41 12.04 -3.76
N GLU A 67 -0.87 12.40 -3.65
CA GLU A 67 -2.01 11.63 -4.16
C GLU A 67 -1.94 11.45 -5.69
N GLU A 68 -1.69 12.52 -6.44
CA GLU A 68 -1.50 12.45 -7.90
C GLU A 68 -0.38 11.47 -8.30
N ARG A 69 0.75 11.48 -7.56
CA ARG A 69 1.87 10.58 -7.79
C ARG A 69 1.51 9.12 -7.48
N ILE A 70 0.79 8.87 -6.39
CA ILE A 70 0.31 7.53 -6.03
C ILE A 70 -0.65 7.00 -7.11
N ALA A 71 -1.62 7.79 -7.55
CA ALA A 71 -2.55 7.43 -8.61
C ALA A 71 -1.82 7.14 -9.94
N SER A 72 -0.78 7.91 -10.25
CA SER A 72 0.08 7.70 -11.42
C SER A 72 0.88 6.39 -11.32
N ASP A 73 1.44 6.08 -10.14
CA ASP A 73 2.19 4.83 -9.92
C ASP A 73 1.28 3.61 -10.02
N LEU A 74 0.09 3.66 -9.41
CA LEU A 74 -0.90 2.59 -9.48
C LEU A 74 -1.25 2.28 -10.95
N ARG A 75 -1.60 3.30 -11.73
CA ARG A 75 -1.87 3.16 -13.17
C ARG A 75 -0.67 2.60 -13.93
N ALA A 76 0.53 3.08 -13.64
CA ALA A 76 1.75 2.60 -14.30
C ALA A 76 2.05 1.13 -13.99
N ILE A 77 1.76 0.64 -12.78
CA ILE A 77 1.89 -0.77 -12.41
C ILE A 77 0.79 -1.61 -13.07
N ILE A 78 -0.47 -1.16 -13.03
CA ILE A 78 -1.62 -1.86 -13.60
C ILE A 78 -1.40 -2.14 -15.11
N HIS A 79 -0.87 -1.17 -15.84
CA HIS A 79 -0.66 -1.27 -17.29
C HIS A 79 0.73 -1.78 -17.69
N ALA A 80 1.63 -2.01 -16.74
CA ALA A 80 2.96 -2.52 -17.06
C ALA A 80 2.89 -3.95 -17.65
N PRO A 81 3.70 -4.28 -18.65
CA PRO A 81 3.82 -5.66 -19.10
C PRO A 81 4.43 -6.51 -17.99
N GLY A 82 3.72 -7.55 -17.57
CA GLY A 82 4.17 -8.51 -16.55
C GLY A 82 4.60 -9.82 -17.20
N VAL A 83 5.68 -10.40 -16.72
CA VAL A 83 6.24 -11.67 -17.21
C VAL A 83 6.18 -12.74 -16.14
N ALA A 84 6.32 -12.36 -14.87
CA ALA A 84 6.32 -13.27 -13.74
C ALA A 84 4.91 -13.42 -13.11
N PRO A 85 4.60 -14.56 -12.49
CA PRO A 85 3.35 -14.69 -11.70
C PRO A 85 3.20 -13.62 -10.62
N SER A 86 4.31 -13.21 -9.98
CA SER A 86 4.35 -12.10 -9.03
C SER A 86 3.90 -10.78 -9.64
N ASP A 87 4.23 -10.51 -10.90
CA ASP A 87 3.85 -9.29 -11.61
C ASP A 87 2.34 -9.20 -11.78
N LEU A 88 1.69 -10.31 -12.18
CA LEU A 88 0.24 -10.36 -12.31
C LEU A 88 -0.45 -10.11 -10.96
N HIS A 89 0.07 -10.74 -9.91
CA HIS A 89 -0.44 -10.62 -8.55
C HIS A 89 -0.37 -9.15 -8.05
N LEU A 90 0.78 -8.50 -8.16
CA LEU A 90 0.96 -7.10 -7.78
C LEU A 90 0.09 -6.14 -8.60
N ARG A 91 -0.11 -6.42 -9.90
CA ARG A 91 -1.02 -5.64 -10.76
C ARG A 91 -2.47 -5.74 -10.28
N GLN A 92 -2.93 -6.95 -9.94
CA GLN A 92 -4.29 -7.16 -9.41
C GLN A 92 -4.50 -6.43 -8.09
N LEU A 93 -3.50 -6.46 -7.18
CA LEU A 93 -3.56 -5.70 -5.94
C LEU A 93 -3.61 -4.19 -6.20
N CYS A 94 -2.74 -3.67 -7.09
CA CYS A 94 -2.76 -2.26 -7.44
C CYS A 94 -4.09 -1.82 -8.04
N TRP A 95 -4.75 -2.68 -8.84
CA TRP A 95 -6.08 -2.39 -9.38
C TRP A 95 -7.12 -2.27 -8.26
N LYS A 96 -7.10 -3.17 -7.26
CA LYS A 96 -8.00 -3.12 -6.11
C LYS A 96 -7.75 -1.87 -5.24
N LEU A 97 -6.48 -1.54 -4.98
CA LEU A 97 -6.12 -0.33 -4.24
C LEU A 97 -6.56 0.93 -5.00
N HIS A 98 -6.37 0.96 -6.32
CA HIS A 98 -6.82 2.08 -7.16
C HIS A 98 -8.35 2.24 -7.08
N LEU A 99 -9.09 1.15 -7.13
CA LEU A 99 -10.55 1.18 -6.97
C LEU A 99 -10.93 1.74 -5.60
N ALA A 100 -10.36 1.21 -4.51
CA ALA A 100 -10.65 1.66 -3.15
C ALA A 100 -10.34 3.15 -2.92
N LEU A 101 -9.26 3.67 -3.54
CA LEU A 101 -8.90 5.10 -3.47
C LEU A 101 -9.74 6.00 -4.38
N SER A 102 -10.46 5.44 -5.35
CA SER A 102 -11.28 6.18 -6.31
C SER A 102 -12.77 6.23 -5.92
N ILE A 103 -13.17 5.48 -4.89
CA ILE A 103 -14.54 5.48 -4.38
C ILE A 103 -14.69 6.66 -3.43
N GLU A 104 -15.62 7.56 -3.75
CA GLU A 104 -15.91 8.74 -2.93
C GLU A 104 -16.83 8.42 -1.73
N ASP A 105 -17.64 7.37 -1.86
CA ASP A 105 -18.52 6.91 -0.78
C ASP A 105 -17.73 6.09 0.25
N GLY A 106 -17.70 6.59 1.50
CA GLY A 106 -16.93 5.97 2.58
C GLY A 106 -17.37 4.54 2.89
N GLU A 107 -18.67 4.23 2.90
CA GLU A 107 -19.18 2.88 3.17
C GLU A 107 -18.81 1.89 2.06
N GLU A 108 -18.88 2.33 0.79
CA GLU A 108 -18.48 1.49 -0.35
C GLU A 108 -16.97 1.27 -0.40
N ALA A 109 -16.18 2.30 -0.05
CA ALA A 109 -14.74 2.19 0.09
C ALA A 109 -14.38 1.18 1.19
N ASP A 110 -15.01 1.26 2.35
CA ASP A 110 -14.81 0.34 3.48
C ASP A 110 -15.17 -1.10 3.10
N TRP A 111 -16.30 -1.31 2.47
CA TRP A 111 -16.69 -2.61 1.97
C TRP A 111 -15.69 -3.20 0.96
N THR A 112 -15.15 -2.34 0.07
CA THR A 112 -14.15 -2.75 -0.93
C THR A 112 -12.87 -3.21 -0.25
N VAL A 113 -12.42 -2.49 0.77
CA VAL A 113 -11.22 -2.83 1.55
C VAL A 113 -11.44 -4.09 2.38
N ASP A 114 -12.56 -4.22 3.06
CA ASP A 114 -12.91 -5.43 3.80
C ASP A 114 -12.88 -6.67 2.89
N ARG A 115 -13.33 -6.55 1.65
CA ARG A 115 -13.20 -7.62 0.65
C ARG A 115 -11.78 -7.88 0.22
N ILE A 116 -10.91 -6.88 0.20
CA ILE A 116 -9.48 -7.09 -0.06
C ILE A 116 -8.90 -7.98 1.07
N HIS A 117 -9.24 -7.69 2.31
CA HIS A 117 -8.75 -8.45 3.48
C HIS A 117 -9.44 -9.80 3.69
N ALA A 118 -10.70 -9.97 3.25
CA ALA A 118 -11.47 -11.19 3.44
C ALA A 118 -10.92 -12.41 2.67
N VAL A 119 -10.04 -12.20 1.69
CA VAL A 119 -9.48 -13.29 0.86
C VAL A 119 -7.95 -13.23 0.86
N PRO A 120 -7.29 -13.60 1.97
CA PRO A 120 -5.82 -13.57 2.10
C PRO A 120 -5.10 -14.35 1.01
N ASP A 121 -5.67 -15.49 0.56
CA ASP A 121 -5.11 -16.33 -0.48
C ASP A 121 -5.02 -15.62 -1.85
N LEU A 122 -5.81 -14.55 -2.06
CA LEU A 122 -5.70 -13.71 -3.25
C LEU A 122 -4.70 -12.55 -3.07
N LEU A 123 -4.24 -12.30 -1.84
CA LEU A 123 -3.29 -11.23 -1.52
C LEU A 123 -1.85 -11.73 -1.51
N TYR A 124 -1.63 -12.97 -1.12
CA TYR A 124 -0.30 -13.53 -0.92
C TYR A 124 -0.02 -14.65 -1.91
N LEU A 125 1.19 -14.65 -2.44
CA LEU A 125 1.67 -15.75 -3.29
C LEU A 125 1.94 -17.00 -2.44
N PRO A 126 1.58 -18.21 -2.94
CA PRO A 126 1.99 -19.43 -2.30
C PRO A 126 3.52 -19.50 -2.15
N MET A 127 4.02 -19.93 -0.99
CA MET A 127 5.46 -19.98 -0.68
C MET A 127 6.26 -20.90 -1.61
N SER A 128 5.59 -21.74 -2.39
CA SER A 128 6.20 -22.55 -3.44
C SER A 128 6.71 -21.76 -4.65
N PHE A 129 6.25 -20.50 -4.83
CA PHE A 129 6.73 -19.67 -5.91
C PHE A 129 8.09 -19.04 -5.60
N PRO A 130 9.03 -19.02 -6.56
CA PRO A 130 10.31 -18.35 -6.38
C PRO A 130 10.13 -16.86 -6.06
N GLY A 131 10.67 -16.37 -4.95
CA GLY A 131 10.57 -14.98 -4.52
C GLY A 131 9.27 -14.62 -3.79
N ALA A 132 8.37 -15.59 -3.51
CA ALA A 132 7.10 -15.36 -2.82
C ALA A 132 7.29 -14.64 -1.48
N ALA A 133 8.25 -15.02 -0.66
CA ALA A 133 8.51 -14.36 0.62
C ALA A 133 8.71 -12.86 0.44
N ARG A 134 9.60 -12.44 -0.47
CA ARG A 134 9.87 -11.02 -0.74
C ARG A 134 8.63 -10.27 -1.24
N VAL A 135 7.85 -10.88 -2.13
CA VAL A 135 6.64 -10.27 -2.68
C VAL A 135 5.58 -10.15 -1.58
N ASN A 136 5.40 -11.18 -0.78
CA ASN A 136 4.45 -11.19 0.33
C ASN A 136 4.82 -10.15 1.39
N ASP A 137 6.10 -9.97 1.70
CA ASP A 137 6.57 -8.90 2.59
C ASP A 137 6.22 -7.51 2.02
N LEU A 138 6.41 -7.29 0.71
CA LEU A 138 6.04 -6.04 0.06
C LEU A 138 4.52 -5.80 0.10
N VAL A 139 3.72 -6.84 -0.09
CA VAL A 139 2.25 -6.77 0.00
C VAL A 139 1.83 -6.40 1.41
N GLY A 140 2.36 -7.08 2.44
CA GLY A 140 2.09 -6.77 3.84
C GLY A 140 2.39 -5.31 4.17
N LEU A 141 3.59 -4.83 3.82
CA LEU A 141 4.00 -3.45 4.05
C LEU A 141 3.12 -2.41 3.31
N CYS A 142 2.58 -2.77 2.14
CA CYS A 142 1.69 -1.91 1.38
C CYS A 142 0.31 -1.82 2.03
N LEU A 143 -0.23 -2.95 2.48
CA LEU A 143 -1.51 -3.00 3.16
C LEU A 143 -1.46 -2.26 4.50
N GLU A 144 -0.39 -2.42 5.29
CA GLU A 144 -0.17 -1.66 6.52
C GLU A 144 -0.18 -0.15 6.26
N ALA A 145 0.54 0.31 5.23
CA ALA A 145 0.57 1.73 4.86
C ALA A 145 -0.81 2.24 4.39
N PHE A 146 -1.56 1.42 3.71
CA PHE A 146 -2.91 1.74 3.25
C PHE A 146 -3.89 1.83 4.41
N GLU A 147 -3.85 0.89 5.36
CA GLU A 147 -4.67 0.93 6.57
C GLU A 147 -4.33 2.12 7.45
N GLU A 148 -3.06 2.48 7.57
CA GLU A 148 -2.66 3.68 8.29
C GLU A 148 -3.29 4.93 7.69
N LEU A 149 -3.34 5.05 6.35
CA LEU A 149 -3.99 6.17 5.67
C LEU A 149 -5.50 6.21 5.95
N ARG A 150 -6.18 5.05 5.91
CA ARG A 150 -7.61 4.96 6.18
C ARG A 150 -7.98 5.30 7.62
N SER A 151 -7.15 4.86 8.57
CA SER A 151 -7.40 5.11 9.99
C SER A 151 -7.27 6.59 10.38
N ARG A 152 -6.73 7.43 9.50
CA ARG A 152 -6.60 8.87 9.72
C ARG A 152 -7.89 9.56 9.32
N ASP A 153 -8.73 9.81 10.30
CA ASP A 153 -9.87 10.70 10.18
C ASP A 153 -9.36 12.15 10.24
N VAL A 154 -9.10 12.75 9.06
CA VAL A 154 -8.58 14.12 8.97
C VAL A 154 -9.72 15.06 8.58
N PRO A 155 -10.26 15.85 9.55
CA PRO A 155 -11.38 16.75 9.29
C PRO A 155 -11.14 17.72 8.12
N ALA A 156 -9.89 18.18 7.96
CA ALA A 156 -9.51 19.07 6.87
C ALA A 156 -9.65 18.41 5.47
N LEU A 157 -9.34 17.12 5.34
CA LEU A 157 -9.51 16.38 4.08
C LEU A 157 -10.97 16.08 3.79
N GLN A 158 -11.76 15.76 4.81
CA GLN A 158 -13.22 15.55 4.67
C GLN A 158 -13.93 16.81 4.21
N LEU A 159 -13.56 17.99 4.75
CA LEU A 159 -14.07 19.27 4.30
C LEU A 159 -13.74 19.56 2.82
N LEU A 160 -12.51 19.22 2.41
CA LEU A 160 -12.06 19.43 1.03
C LEU A 160 -12.70 18.48 0.02
N ARG A 161 -13.04 17.27 0.44
CA ARG A 161 -13.75 16.27 -0.37
C ARG A 161 -15.26 16.50 -0.43
N GLY A 162 -15.77 17.47 0.35
CA GLY A 162 -17.21 17.76 0.43
C GLY A 162 -18.00 16.69 1.20
N GLU A 163 -17.32 15.81 1.91
CA GLU A 163 -17.93 14.68 2.64
C GLU A 163 -18.59 15.11 3.96
N MET A 164 -18.25 16.31 4.48
CA MET A 164 -18.91 16.84 5.66
C MET A 164 -20.17 17.62 5.31
N PRO A 165 -21.34 17.27 5.87
CA PRO A 165 -22.53 18.08 5.72
C PRO A 165 -22.26 19.48 6.30
N LEU A 166 -22.62 20.53 5.55
CA LEU A 166 -22.40 21.94 5.88
C LEU A 166 -22.91 22.39 7.27
N GLY A 167 -23.61 21.51 8.01
CA GLY A 167 -24.10 21.77 9.36
C GLY A 167 -23.26 21.17 10.51
N THR A 168 -22.23 20.39 10.21
CA THR A 168 -21.33 19.76 11.19
C THR A 168 -19.90 20.28 11.11
N ALA A 169 -19.67 21.40 10.40
CA ALA A 169 -18.37 22.05 10.43
C ALA A 169 -17.98 22.29 11.89
N PRO A 170 -16.82 21.74 12.37
CA PRO A 170 -16.34 22.06 13.70
C PRO A 170 -16.29 23.58 13.82
N ASP A 171 -16.72 24.08 14.97
CA ASP A 171 -16.73 25.52 15.24
C ASP A 171 -15.31 26.04 15.01
N LEU A 172 -15.11 26.74 13.87
CA LEU A 172 -13.79 27.25 13.46
C LEU A 172 -13.19 28.21 14.50
N ALA A 173 -13.98 28.61 15.51
CA ALA A 173 -13.54 29.39 16.64
C ALA A 173 -12.53 28.64 17.54
N ASP A 174 -12.62 27.32 17.64
CA ASP A 174 -11.72 26.50 18.44
C ASP A 174 -10.31 26.35 17.80
N TYR A 175 -10.22 26.45 16.47
CA TYR A 175 -8.94 26.40 15.76
C TYR A 175 -8.21 27.75 15.70
N ALA A 176 -8.90 28.86 15.96
CA ALA A 176 -8.30 30.20 15.98
C ALA A 176 -7.68 30.56 17.34
N ALA A 177 -7.88 29.72 18.36
CA ALA A 177 -7.43 29.95 19.74
C ALA A 177 -6.24 29.11 20.19
N ALA A 178 -5.70 28.23 19.31
CA ALA A 178 -4.51 27.40 19.55
C ALA A 178 -3.29 27.96 18.81
#